data_42c5473e1e3c97256c16d45c9f7828f1
#
_entry.id   42c5473e1e3c97256c16d45c9f7828f1
#
_cell.length_a   1.000
_cell.length_b   1.000
_cell.length_c   1.000
_cell.angle_alpha   90.00
_cell.angle_beta   90.00
_cell.angle_gamma   90.00
#
_symmetry.space_group_name_H-M   'P 1'
#
loop_
_entity.id
_entity.type
_entity.pdbx_description
1 polymer ?
#
loop_
_entity_poly.entity_id
_entity_poly.type
_entity_poly.pdbx_seq_one_letter_code
_entity_poly.pdbx_strand_id
1 'polypeptide(L)'
;DYQQLASRSTYSSYGRVGHSPARYNVPGRAIIDESNTFFYGETNLDGVLDLVSRSKKPVQELAWASIGNVLTAIQICEAHDRGVLVPWNSWRHEFYKPMGTLHDADRGGFIFAPEVGLHENVHELDFSSLYPNIICTRNVSPDVIRCDCHSDRDDVPGLGYSICDDRGYLVDVLQPIIDARDEIKAAIRREKERDDPDEDHLAELEGRSGALKWILVACF
;
A
#
# COMPACT_ATOMS: atom_id res chain seq x y z
N ASP A 1 -20.81 -28.96 5.86
CA ASP A 1 -20.11 -29.34 4.62
C ASP A 1 -19.21 -28.18 4.19
N TYR A 2 -18.02 -28.51 3.74
CA TYR A 2 -17.08 -27.53 3.18
C TYR A 2 -16.70 -27.93 1.76
N GLN A 3 -16.36 -26.95 0.95
CA GLN A 3 -15.91 -27.15 -0.42
C GLN A 3 -14.45 -26.70 -0.54
N GLN A 4 -13.60 -27.58 -1.02
CA GLN A 4 -12.23 -27.18 -1.37
C GLN A 4 -12.22 -26.39 -2.69
N LEU A 5 -11.76 -25.15 -2.63
CA LEU A 5 -11.67 -24.27 -3.80
C LEU A 5 -10.33 -24.38 -4.50
N ALA A 6 -9.24 -24.59 -3.76
CA ALA A 6 -7.90 -24.76 -4.31
C ALA A 6 -7.09 -25.75 -3.46
N SER A 7 -6.25 -26.53 -4.12
CA SER A 7 -5.27 -27.40 -3.48
C SER A 7 -4.03 -26.58 -3.07
N ARG A 8 -3.20 -27.16 -2.19
CA ARG A 8 -1.87 -26.62 -1.90
C ARG A 8 -1.07 -26.46 -3.19
N SER A 9 -0.41 -25.34 -3.32
CA SER A 9 0.47 -25.08 -4.46
C SER A 9 1.81 -24.53 -3.98
N THR A 10 2.84 -24.76 -4.81
CA THR A 10 4.18 -24.22 -4.60
C THR A 10 4.51 -23.35 -5.79
N TYR A 11 5.01 -22.15 -5.53
CA TYR A 11 5.42 -21.21 -6.56
C TYR A 11 6.82 -20.69 -6.29
N SER A 12 7.50 -20.29 -7.35
CA SER A 12 8.80 -19.63 -7.24
C SER A 12 8.68 -18.18 -7.71
N SER A 13 9.17 -17.26 -6.91
CA SER A 13 9.21 -15.84 -7.23
C SER A 13 10.52 -15.24 -6.75
N TYR A 14 11.24 -14.53 -7.63
CA TYR A 14 12.53 -13.90 -7.32
C TYR A 14 13.54 -14.84 -6.63
N GLY A 15 13.63 -16.11 -7.09
CA GLY A 15 14.53 -17.11 -6.52
C GLY A 15 14.12 -17.68 -5.15
N ARG A 16 12.96 -17.30 -4.63
CA ARG A 16 12.37 -17.85 -3.40
C ARG A 16 11.23 -18.80 -3.73
N VAL A 17 11.15 -19.89 -2.98
CA VAL A 17 10.05 -20.85 -3.08
C VAL A 17 9.02 -20.48 -2.02
N GLY A 18 7.80 -20.20 -2.46
CA GLY A 18 6.66 -19.95 -1.61
C GLY A 18 5.63 -21.10 -1.68
N HIS A 19 4.85 -21.24 -0.66
CA HIS A 19 3.78 -22.24 -0.56
C HIS A 19 2.46 -21.53 -0.28
N SER A 20 1.44 -21.84 -1.08
CA SER A 20 0.06 -21.42 -0.81
C SER A 20 -0.70 -22.58 -0.18
N PRO A 21 -1.39 -22.37 0.97
CA PRO A 21 -2.22 -23.39 1.59
C PRO A 21 -3.44 -23.72 0.73
N ALA A 22 -4.08 -24.85 1.03
CA ALA A 22 -5.36 -25.19 0.44
C ALA A 22 -6.43 -24.18 0.88
N ARG A 23 -7.34 -23.82 -0.03
CA ARG A 23 -8.46 -22.91 0.26
C ARG A 23 -9.77 -23.68 0.33
N TYR A 24 -10.55 -23.34 1.33
CA TYR A 24 -11.84 -23.96 1.58
C TYR A 24 -12.93 -22.90 1.64
N ASN A 25 -14.13 -23.25 1.18
CA ASN A 25 -15.32 -22.44 1.35
C ASN A 25 -16.30 -23.18 2.28
N VAL A 26 -16.84 -22.45 3.23
CA VAL A 26 -17.91 -22.93 4.11
C VAL A 26 -19.12 -22.04 3.88
N PRO A 27 -20.19 -22.54 3.27
CA PRO A 27 -21.38 -21.74 2.98
C PRO A 27 -21.92 -21.02 4.22
N GLY A 28 -22.17 -19.72 4.08
CA GLY A 28 -22.66 -18.87 5.16
C GLY A 28 -21.62 -18.46 6.21
N ARG A 29 -20.32 -18.69 5.95
CA ARG A 29 -19.24 -18.28 6.85
C ARG A 29 -18.07 -17.71 6.07
N ALA A 30 -17.36 -16.78 6.69
CA ALA A 30 -16.04 -16.32 6.21
C ALA A 30 -14.94 -17.04 7.01
N ILE A 31 -13.89 -17.47 6.31
CA ILE A 31 -12.71 -18.10 6.89
C ILE A 31 -11.58 -17.08 6.81
N ILE A 32 -11.15 -16.62 7.98
CA ILE A 32 -10.06 -15.65 8.14
C ILE A 32 -9.13 -16.22 9.20
N ASP A 33 -7.92 -16.56 8.81
CA ASP A 33 -6.91 -17.14 9.69
C ASP A 33 -5.49 -16.81 9.20
N GLU A 34 -4.50 -17.03 10.05
CA GLU A 34 -3.08 -16.76 9.74
C GLU A 34 -2.56 -17.56 8.55
N SER A 35 -3.14 -18.70 8.23
CA SER A 35 -2.69 -19.55 7.13
C SER A 35 -3.18 -19.06 5.76
N ASN A 36 -4.31 -18.36 5.74
CA ASN A 36 -4.98 -17.94 4.50
C ASN A 36 -4.95 -16.43 4.26
N THR A 37 -4.76 -15.63 5.31
CA THR A 37 -4.76 -14.18 5.24
C THR A 37 -3.35 -13.66 5.50
N PHE A 38 -2.65 -13.27 4.44
CA PHE A 38 -1.22 -12.91 4.44
C PHE A 38 -0.82 -11.91 5.53
N PHE A 39 -1.67 -10.96 5.84
CA PHE A 39 -1.39 -9.87 6.78
C PHE A 39 -2.07 -10.03 8.14
N TYR A 40 -2.79 -11.15 8.39
CA TYR A 40 -3.61 -11.32 9.59
C TYR A 40 -2.82 -11.23 10.91
N GLY A 41 -1.62 -11.78 10.96
CA GLY A 41 -0.78 -11.75 12.15
C GLY A 41 -0.35 -10.33 12.59
N GLU A 42 -0.39 -9.35 11.67
CA GLU A 42 -0.01 -7.96 11.96
C GLU A 42 -1.22 -7.01 12.03
N THR A 43 -2.40 -7.46 11.63
CA THR A 43 -3.57 -6.58 11.49
C THR A 43 -4.77 -7.05 12.28
N ASN A 44 -4.75 -8.26 12.82
CA ASN A 44 -5.89 -8.93 13.46
C ASN A 44 -7.19 -8.85 12.64
N LEU A 45 -8.34 -9.17 13.23
CA LEU A 45 -9.63 -9.11 12.55
C LEU A 45 -10.08 -7.67 12.28
N ASP A 46 -9.80 -6.74 13.18
CA ASP A 46 -10.23 -5.34 13.05
C ASP A 46 -9.56 -4.64 11.88
N GLY A 47 -8.27 -4.91 11.65
CA GLY A 47 -7.56 -4.44 10.48
C GLY A 47 -8.12 -5.05 9.18
N VAL A 48 -8.46 -6.33 9.17
CA VAL A 48 -9.12 -6.96 8.01
C VAL A 48 -10.46 -6.29 7.72
N LEU A 49 -11.30 -6.04 8.73
CA LEU A 49 -12.60 -5.40 8.55
C LEU A 49 -12.48 -3.92 8.12
N ASP A 50 -11.46 -3.20 8.60
CA ASP A 50 -11.17 -1.84 8.11
C ASP A 50 -10.85 -1.85 6.60
N LEU A 51 -10.04 -2.81 6.14
CA LEU A 51 -9.73 -2.97 4.71
C LEU A 51 -10.96 -3.39 3.88
N VAL A 52 -11.85 -4.23 4.41
CA VAL A 52 -13.15 -4.55 3.78
C VAL A 52 -13.95 -3.27 3.55
N SER A 53 -14.06 -2.44 4.57
CA SER A 53 -14.80 -1.18 4.48
C SER A 53 -14.24 -0.24 3.42
N ARG A 54 -12.93 -0.12 3.31
CA ARG A 54 -12.26 0.78 2.34
C ARG A 54 -12.28 0.25 0.92
N SER A 55 -11.98 -1.04 0.74
CA SER A 55 -11.86 -1.64 -0.58
C SER A 55 -13.19 -2.08 -1.20
N LYS A 56 -14.27 -2.11 -0.40
CA LYS A 56 -15.59 -2.65 -0.78
C LYS A 56 -15.55 -4.11 -1.23
N LYS A 57 -14.45 -4.82 -0.98
CA LYS A 57 -14.37 -6.26 -1.28
C LYS A 57 -15.18 -7.07 -0.29
N PRO A 58 -15.84 -8.16 -0.74
CA PRO A 58 -16.42 -9.14 0.17
C PRO A 58 -15.36 -9.68 1.15
N VAL A 59 -15.75 -9.91 2.41
CA VAL A 59 -14.84 -10.33 3.49
C VAL A 59 -13.98 -11.52 3.11
N GLN A 60 -14.56 -12.55 2.50
CA GLN A 60 -13.82 -13.77 2.13
C GLN A 60 -12.84 -13.52 0.97
N GLU A 61 -13.21 -12.69 0.00
CA GLU A 61 -12.30 -12.32 -1.08
C GLU A 61 -11.13 -11.49 -0.57
N LEU A 62 -11.40 -10.57 0.35
CA LEU A 62 -10.35 -9.77 0.97
C LEU A 62 -9.40 -10.63 1.79
N ALA A 63 -9.90 -11.59 2.55
CA ALA A 63 -9.07 -12.49 3.35
C ALA A 63 -8.05 -13.28 2.48
N TRP A 64 -8.39 -13.56 1.22
CA TRP A 64 -7.52 -14.25 0.27
C TRP A 64 -6.74 -13.32 -0.66
N ALA A 65 -6.98 -12.02 -0.59
CA ALA A 65 -6.33 -11.06 -1.45
C ALA A 65 -4.88 -10.78 -1.03
N SER A 66 -4.03 -10.48 -2.00
CA SER A 66 -2.78 -9.79 -1.71
C SER A 66 -3.06 -8.32 -1.39
N ILE A 67 -2.17 -7.69 -0.65
CA ILE A 67 -2.32 -6.28 -0.29
C ILE A 67 -2.41 -5.36 -1.52
N GLY A 68 -1.63 -5.66 -2.58
CA GLY A 68 -1.73 -4.94 -3.85
C GLY A 68 -3.10 -5.08 -4.52
N ASN A 69 -3.75 -6.24 -4.40
CA ASN A 69 -5.11 -6.43 -4.90
C ASN A 69 -6.15 -5.62 -4.09
N VAL A 70 -5.92 -5.43 -2.79
CA VAL A 70 -6.74 -4.56 -1.94
C VAL A 70 -6.60 -3.11 -2.37
N LEU A 71 -5.36 -2.63 -2.58
CA LEU A 71 -5.10 -1.28 -3.07
C LEU A 71 -5.73 -1.05 -4.46
N THR A 72 -5.59 -2.02 -5.37
CA THR A 72 -6.24 -1.95 -6.69
C THR A 72 -7.77 -1.83 -6.57
N ALA A 73 -8.40 -2.52 -5.62
CA ALA A 73 -9.83 -2.40 -5.40
C ALA A 73 -10.22 -0.99 -4.91
N ILE A 74 -9.42 -0.37 -4.05
CA ILE A 74 -9.63 1.02 -3.61
C ILE A 74 -9.50 1.99 -4.80
N GLN A 75 -8.50 1.79 -5.67
CA GLN A 75 -8.34 2.58 -6.89
C GLN A 75 -9.51 2.43 -7.86
N ILE A 76 -10.07 1.21 -7.99
CA ILE A 76 -11.25 0.95 -8.82
C ILE A 76 -12.48 1.67 -8.23
N CYS A 77 -12.65 1.69 -6.92
CA CYS A 77 -13.72 2.44 -6.27
C CYS A 77 -13.60 3.94 -6.60
N GLU A 78 -12.42 4.50 -6.48
CA GLU A 78 -12.17 5.91 -6.82
C GLU A 78 -12.46 6.20 -8.30
N ALA A 79 -12.01 5.34 -9.22
CA ALA A 79 -12.30 5.48 -10.64
C ALA A 79 -13.81 5.42 -10.93
N HIS A 80 -14.53 4.53 -10.27
CA HIS A 80 -15.98 4.43 -10.37
C HIS A 80 -16.67 5.72 -9.87
N ASP A 81 -16.25 6.25 -8.73
CA ASP A 81 -16.82 7.46 -8.14
C ASP A 81 -16.58 8.70 -9.02
N ARG A 82 -15.48 8.72 -9.76
CA ARG A 82 -15.18 9.71 -10.80
C ARG A 82 -15.89 9.47 -12.13
N GLY A 83 -16.64 8.38 -12.29
CA GLY A 83 -17.29 8.01 -13.54
C GLY A 83 -16.31 7.58 -14.65
N VAL A 84 -15.12 7.09 -14.28
CA VAL A 84 -14.08 6.64 -15.20
C VAL A 84 -14.17 5.13 -15.39
N LEU A 85 -14.18 4.68 -16.66
CA LEU A 85 -14.14 3.27 -16.99
C LEU A 85 -12.73 2.70 -16.79
N VAL A 86 -12.63 1.63 -15.99
CA VAL A 86 -11.39 0.89 -15.82
C VAL A 86 -11.25 -0.14 -16.94
N PRO A 87 -10.18 -0.10 -17.75
CA PRO A 87 -10.00 -1.03 -18.85
C PRO A 87 -9.70 -2.44 -18.33
N TRP A 88 -10.36 -3.44 -18.95
CA TRP A 88 -10.11 -4.85 -18.66
C TRP A 88 -8.79 -5.30 -19.28
N ASN A 89 -7.90 -5.86 -18.46
CA ASN A 89 -6.61 -6.42 -18.91
C ASN A 89 -5.81 -5.50 -19.85
N SER A 90 -5.86 -4.18 -19.64
CA SER A 90 -5.07 -3.27 -20.45
C SER A 90 -3.59 -3.47 -20.10
N TRP A 91 -2.83 -3.84 -21.10
CA TRP A 91 -1.38 -3.92 -20.97
C TRP A 91 -0.74 -2.74 -21.69
N ARG A 92 -0.12 -1.84 -20.94
CA ARG A 92 0.69 -0.75 -21.47
C ARG A 92 2.16 -1.00 -21.13
N HIS A 93 3.00 -1.03 -22.16
CA HIS A 93 4.43 -0.99 -21.95
C HIS A 93 4.86 0.40 -21.45
N GLU A 94 5.86 0.42 -20.59
CA GLU A 94 6.51 1.66 -20.25
C GLU A 94 7.15 2.33 -21.47
N PHE A 95 7.22 3.66 -21.44
CA PHE A 95 7.94 4.38 -22.50
C PHE A 95 9.41 4.02 -22.45
N TYR A 96 9.97 3.75 -23.64
CA TYR A 96 11.39 3.46 -23.76
C TYR A 96 12.24 4.59 -23.19
N LYS A 97 13.22 4.24 -22.38
CA LYS A 97 14.23 5.13 -21.83
C LYS A 97 15.61 4.51 -22.04
N PRO A 98 16.60 5.26 -22.54
CA PRO A 98 17.99 4.82 -22.56
C PRO A 98 18.48 4.54 -21.12
N MET A 99 19.44 3.63 -20.98
CA MET A 99 20.03 3.31 -19.67
C MET A 99 20.62 4.52 -18.95
N GLY A 100 21.22 5.48 -19.69
CA GLY A 100 21.71 6.73 -19.11
C GLY A 100 20.59 7.51 -18.43
N THR A 101 19.45 7.69 -19.10
CA THR A 101 18.30 8.41 -18.54
C THR A 101 17.72 7.67 -17.31
N LEU A 102 17.66 6.34 -17.36
CA LEU A 102 17.21 5.56 -16.18
C LEU A 102 18.16 5.74 -15.00
N HIS A 103 19.47 5.72 -15.25
CA HIS A 103 20.47 5.90 -14.20
C HIS A 103 20.46 7.31 -13.62
N ASP A 104 20.17 8.34 -14.44
CA ASP A 104 20.07 9.72 -13.98
C ASP A 104 18.78 9.96 -13.17
N ALA A 105 17.70 9.29 -13.55
CA ALA A 105 16.39 9.42 -12.91
C ALA A 105 16.26 8.57 -11.63
N ASP A 106 16.83 7.35 -11.64
CA ASP A 106 16.75 6.42 -10.50
C ASP A 106 18.13 6.17 -9.92
N ARG A 107 18.39 6.80 -8.78
CA ARG A 107 19.58 6.62 -7.93
C ARG A 107 19.23 5.99 -6.58
N GLY A 108 18.06 5.35 -6.50
CA GLY A 108 17.59 4.66 -5.32
C GLY A 108 18.47 3.48 -4.90
N GLY A 109 18.29 3.03 -3.67
CA GLY A 109 18.98 1.86 -3.13
C GLY A 109 20.49 2.03 -2.90
N PHE A 110 21.03 3.25 -2.97
CA PHE A 110 22.43 3.48 -2.67
C PHE A 110 22.69 3.35 -1.16
N ILE A 111 23.64 2.48 -0.81
CA ILE A 111 24.05 2.24 0.57
C ILE A 111 25.46 2.79 0.77
N PHE A 112 25.58 3.73 1.68
CA PHE A 112 26.90 4.25 2.09
C PHE A 112 27.67 3.21 2.90
N ALA A 113 28.98 3.09 2.67
CA ALA A 113 29.83 2.28 3.52
C ALA A 113 29.91 2.92 4.92
N PRO A 114 29.69 2.14 6.00
CA PRO A 114 29.79 2.69 7.34
C PRO A 114 31.24 3.00 7.71
N GLU A 115 31.43 4.06 8.47
CA GLU A 115 32.69 4.26 9.19
C GLU A 115 32.77 3.27 10.35
N VAL A 116 33.78 2.41 10.33
CA VAL A 116 33.97 1.38 11.38
C VAL A 116 34.49 2.04 12.64
N GLY A 117 33.77 1.93 13.75
CA GLY A 117 34.16 2.52 15.03
C GLY A 117 33.00 2.57 16.03
N LEU A 118 33.32 3.12 17.20
CA LEU A 118 32.33 3.45 18.23
C LEU A 118 31.86 4.90 18.01
N HIS A 119 30.59 5.08 17.82
CA HIS A 119 29.95 6.39 17.60
C HIS A 119 29.07 6.69 18.81
N GLU A 120 29.25 7.85 19.43
CA GLU A 120 28.41 8.34 20.52
C GLU A 120 27.44 9.42 20.01
N ASN A 121 26.31 9.59 20.71
CA ASN A 121 25.27 10.56 20.37
C ASN A 121 24.69 10.40 18.95
N VAL A 122 24.46 9.15 18.53
CA VAL A 122 23.87 8.83 17.23
C VAL A 122 22.37 9.00 17.30
N HIS A 123 21.78 9.68 16.29
CA HIS A 123 20.36 9.85 16.11
C HIS A 123 19.92 9.24 14.79
N GLU A 124 18.84 8.47 14.81
CA GLU A 124 18.22 7.91 13.62
C GLU A 124 17.03 8.78 13.22
N LEU A 125 16.99 9.19 11.97
CA LEU A 125 15.89 9.96 11.37
C LEU A 125 15.39 9.22 10.13
N ASP A 126 14.09 9.00 10.05
CA ASP A 126 13.43 8.35 8.92
C ASP A 126 12.18 9.13 8.48
N PHE A 127 11.88 9.05 7.20
CA PHE A 127 10.67 9.66 6.64
C PHE A 127 9.45 8.74 6.88
N SER A 128 8.45 9.25 7.56
CA SER A 128 7.18 8.53 7.71
C SER A 128 6.50 8.35 6.34
N SER A 129 6.26 7.10 5.94
CA SER A 129 5.55 6.77 4.69
C SER A 129 6.08 7.55 3.48
N LEU A 130 7.40 7.47 3.21
CA LEU A 130 8.11 8.31 2.24
C LEU A 130 7.41 8.36 0.87
N TYR A 131 7.22 7.21 0.21
CA TYR A 131 6.62 7.15 -1.13
C TYR A 131 5.18 7.66 -1.18
N PRO A 132 4.26 7.23 -0.30
CA PRO A 132 2.91 7.79 -0.26
C PRO A 132 2.89 9.31 -0.08
N ASN A 133 3.74 9.83 0.80
CA ASN A 133 3.82 11.28 1.01
C ASN A 133 4.39 12.03 -0.20
N ILE A 134 5.37 11.47 -0.91
CA ILE A 134 5.86 12.06 -2.16
C ILE A 134 4.73 12.07 -3.21
N ILE A 135 4.02 10.96 -3.38
CA ILE A 135 2.89 10.87 -4.31
C ILE A 135 1.87 11.97 -4.02
N CYS A 136 1.47 12.12 -2.75
CA CYS A 136 0.47 13.11 -2.36
C CYS A 136 0.98 14.56 -2.44
N THR A 137 2.19 14.84 -1.95
CA THR A 137 2.72 16.22 -1.89
C THR A 137 3.21 16.75 -3.23
N ARG A 138 3.62 15.86 -4.15
CA ARG A 138 4.10 16.19 -5.49
C ARG A 138 3.07 15.89 -6.58
N ASN A 139 1.88 15.45 -6.22
CA ASN A 139 0.82 15.12 -7.16
C ASN A 139 1.24 14.07 -8.21
N VAL A 140 2.00 13.05 -7.79
CA VAL A 140 2.51 12.01 -8.68
C VAL A 140 1.42 10.99 -8.96
N SER A 141 0.80 11.08 -10.14
CA SER A 141 -0.28 10.17 -10.54
C SER A 141 -0.27 9.95 -12.06
N PRO A 142 -0.56 8.75 -12.56
CA PRO A 142 -0.48 8.44 -13.99
C PRO A 142 -1.35 9.33 -14.90
N ASP A 143 -2.43 9.88 -14.36
CA ASP A 143 -3.36 10.74 -15.08
C ASP A 143 -2.88 12.18 -15.22
N VAL A 144 -1.93 12.62 -14.42
CA VAL A 144 -1.44 14.00 -14.39
C VAL A 144 0.03 14.13 -14.79
N ILE A 145 0.81 13.06 -14.86
CA ILE A 145 2.19 13.07 -15.34
C ILE A 145 2.21 13.14 -16.88
N ARG A 146 3.09 13.99 -17.42
CA ARG A 146 3.25 14.24 -18.87
C ARG A 146 1.97 14.82 -19.47
N CYS A 147 1.35 15.75 -18.79
CA CYS A 147 0.18 16.46 -19.31
C CYS A 147 0.60 17.38 -20.48
N ASP A 148 -0.25 17.48 -21.50
CA ASP A 148 -0.02 18.34 -22.65
C ASP A 148 -0.19 19.83 -22.31
N CYS A 149 -0.91 20.14 -21.23
CA CYS A 149 -1.20 21.51 -20.79
C CYS A 149 0.00 22.23 -20.16
N HIS A 150 1.05 21.50 -19.75
CA HIS A 150 2.25 22.02 -19.10
C HIS A 150 3.52 21.41 -19.70
N SER A 151 3.57 21.24 -21.02
CA SER A 151 4.65 20.55 -21.72
C SER A 151 6.02 21.25 -21.62
N ASP A 152 6.07 22.49 -21.16
CA ASP A 152 7.26 23.30 -20.94
C ASP A 152 7.87 23.14 -19.53
N ARG A 153 7.20 22.39 -18.64
CA ARG A 153 7.65 22.18 -17.25
C ARG A 153 8.55 20.94 -17.14
N ASP A 154 9.52 20.99 -16.25
CA ASP A 154 10.40 19.90 -15.84
C ASP A 154 10.20 19.63 -14.33
N ASP A 155 9.08 18.98 -13.99
CA ASP A 155 8.70 18.73 -12.61
C ASP A 155 9.28 17.42 -12.07
N VAL A 156 9.67 16.49 -12.97
CA VAL A 156 10.23 15.18 -12.60
C VAL A 156 11.73 15.15 -12.89
N PRO A 157 12.59 15.26 -11.87
CA PRO A 157 14.04 15.33 -12.04
C PRO A 157 14.60 14.16 -12.85
N GLY A 158 15.46 14.46 -13.82
CA GLY A 158 16.12 13.48 -14.69
C GLY A 158 15.28 12.91 -15.83
N LEU A 159 13.96 13.18 -15.86
CA LEU A 159 13.06 12.70 -16.92
C LEU A 159 12.47 13.85 -17.76
N GLY A 160 12.46 15.07 -17.26
CA GLY A 160 11.86 16.20 -17.97
C GLY A 160 10.35 16.08 -18.16
N TYR A 161 9.67 15.45 -17.22
CA TYR A 161 8.21 15.30 -17.30
C TYR A 161 7.49 16.39 -16.54
N SER A 162 6.44 16.92 -17.14
CA SER A 162 5.51 17.83 -16.48
C SER A 162 4.53 17.07 -15.56
N ILE A 163 4.08 17.75 -14.52
CA ILE A 163 2.96 17.31 -13.66
C ILE A 163 1.86 18.39 -13.76
N CYS A 164 0.62 17.95 -14.02
CA CYS A 164 -0.53 18.84 -14.10
C CYS A 164 -0.86 19.44 -12.71
N ASP A 165 -1.46 20.65 -12.72
CA ASP A 165 -1.95 21.27 -11.49
C ASP A 165 -3.28 20.64 -11.01
N ASP A 166 -3.98 19.91 -11.88
CA ASP A 166 -5.16 19.15 -11.50
C ASP A 166 -4.77 18.01 -10.55
N ARG A 167 -5.63 17.77 -9.57
CA ARG A 167 -5.37 16.75 -8.55
C ARG A 167 -5.47 15.34 -9.13
N GLY A 168 -4.38 14.59 -9.06
CA GLY A 168 -4.29 13.21 -9.53
C GLY A 168 -5.11 12.23 -8.68
N TYR A 169 -5.64 11.17 -9.31
CA TYR A 169 -6.50 10.20 -8.62
C TYR A 169 -5.77 9.44 -7.50
N LEU A 170 -4.46 9.18 -7.64
CA LEU A 170 -3.70 8.49 -6.58
C LEU A 170 -3.63 9.32 -5.30
N VAL A 171 -3.67 10.64 -5.41
CA VAL A 171 -3.71 11.52 -4.23
C VAL A 171 -5.02 11.34 -3.47
N ASP A 172 -6.15 11.22 -4.18
CA ASP A 172 -7.46 10.98 -3.56
C ASP A 172 -7.58 9.57 -2.97
N VAL A 173 -6.86 8.60 -3.53
CA VAL A 173 -6.78 7.23 -2.98
C VAL A 173 -5.91 7.18 -1.72
N LEU A 174 -4.72 7.81 -1.74
CA LEU A 174 -3.71 7.62 -0.70
C LEU A 174 -3.84 8.61 0.46
N GLN A 175 -4.21 9.86 0.21
CA GLN A 175 -4.31 10.87 1.26
C GLN A 175 -5.26 10.46 2.40
N PRO A 176 -6.48 9.97 2.13
CA PRO A 176 -7.37 9.50 3.19
C PRO A 176 -6.82 8.34 4.02
N ILE A 177 -5.95 7.50 3.40
CA ILE A 177 -5.31 6.38 4.10
C ILE A 177 -4.20 6.89 5.02
N ILE A 178 -3.40 7.85 4.55
CA ILE A 178 -2.36 8.50 5.35
C ILE A 178 -2.99 9.21 6.56
N ASP A 179 -3.99 10.05 6.31
CA ASP A 179 -4.67 10.82 7.35
C ASP A 179 -5.29 9.90 8.40
N ALA A 180 -6.04 8.88 7.97
CA ALA A 180 -6.64 7.91 8.88
C ALA A 180 -5.59 7.17 9.71
N ARG A 181 -4.45 6.79 9.12
CA ARG A 181 -3.37 6.13 9.85
C ARG A 181 -2.74 7.06 10.89
N ASP A 182 -2.56 8.32 10.58
CA ASP A 182 -1.98 9.30 11.50
C ASP A 182 -2.96 9.62 12.66
N GLU A 183 -4.25 9.69 12.39
CA GLU A 183 -5.30 9.79 13.43
C GLU A 183 -5.28 8.57 14.37
N ILE A 184 -5.19 7.35 13.80
CA ILE A 184 -5.11 6.12 14.60
C ILE A 184 -3.84 6.09 15.45
N LYS A 185 -2.69 6.47 14.91
CA LYS A 185 -1.44 6.58 15.68
C LYS A 185 -1.54 7.61 16.81
N ALA A 186 -2.22 8.72 16.58
CA ALA A 186 -2.48 9.70 17.63
C ALA A 186 -3.42 9.15 18.71
N ALA A 187 -4.42 8.35 18.32
CA ALA A 187 -5.31 7.66 19.26
C ALA A 187 -4.56 6.62 20.10
N ILE A 188 -3.70 5.81 19.48
CA ILE A 188 -2.84 4.84 20.19
C ILE A 188 -1.96 5.55 21.24
N ARG A 189 -1.33 6.67 20.87
CA ARG A 189 -0.51 7.43 21.83
C ARG A 189 -1.33 7.92 23.01
N ARG A 190 -2.50 8.51 22.77
CA ARG A 190 -3.40 8.99 23.82
C ARG A 190 -3.88 7.87 24.73
N GLU A 191 -4.17 6.69 24.18
CA GLU A 191 -4.62 5.55 24.96
C GLU A 191 -3.49 5.01 25.84
N LYS A 192 -2.26 4.92 25.31
CA LYS A 192 -1.07 4.49 26.07
C LYS A 192 -0.65 5.46 27.18
N GLU A 193 -1.03 6.72 27.10
CA GLU A 193 -0.75 7.76 28.11
C GLU A 193 -1.78 7.77 29.26
N ARG A 194 -2.85 6.96 29.19
CA ARG A 194 -3.85 6.86 30.27
C ARG A 194 -3.29 6.08 31.47
N ASP A 195 -3.76 6.39 32.65
CA ASP A 195 -3.42 5.65 33.88
C ASP A 195 -3.87 4.18 33.83
N ASP A 196 -4.94 3.90 33.09
CA ASP A 196 -5.53 2.56 32.89
C ASP A 196 -5.88 2.42 31.41
N PRO A 197 -4.92 1.98 30.56
CA PRO A 197 -5.14 1.78 29.15
C PRO A 197 -6.08 0.60 28.89
N ASP A 198 -7.00 0.77 27.92
CA ASP A 198 -7.85 -0.32 27.45
C ASP A 198 -7.07 -1.16 26.41
N GLU A 199 -6.64 -2.35 26.83
CA GLU A 199 -5.83 -3.27 26.00
C GLU A 199 -6.60 -3.77 24.77
N ASP A 200 -7.92 -3.99 24.87
CA ASP A 200 -8.75 -4.44 23.75
C ASP A 200 -8.87 -3.31 22.71
N HIS A 201 -9.08 -2.10 23.16
CA HIS A 201 -9.11 -0.92 22.28
C HIS A 201 -7.75 -0.63 21.65
N LEU A 202 -6.65 -0.81 22.37
CA LEU A 202 -5.31 -0.70 21.81
C LEU A 202 -5.06 -1.75 20.72
N ALA A 203 -5.46 -3.00 20.97
CA ALA A 203 -5.32 -4.07 19.98
C ALA A 203 -6.12 -3.79 18.70
N GLU A 204 -7.35 -3.25 18.81
CA GLU A 204 -8.14 -2.79 17.68
C GLU A 204 -7.39 -1.71 16.87
N LEU A 205 -6.94 -0.66 17.55
CA LEU A 205 -6.25 0.47 16.91
C LEU A 205 -4.94 0.02 16.25
N GLU A 206 -4.15 -0.80 16.91
CA GLU A 206 -2.89 -1.33 16.38
C GLU A 206 -3.12 -2.22 15.17
N GLY A 207 -4.14 -3.07 15.18
CA GLY A 207 -4.54 -3.89 14.04
C GLY A 207 -4.93 -3.04 12.83
N ARG A 208 -5.75 -2.02 13.02
CA ARG A 208 -6.15 -1.08 11.96
C ARG A 208 -4.94 -0.27 11.43
N SER A 209 -4.08 0.22 12.32
CA SER A 209 -2.85 0.92 11.91
C SER A 209 -1.91 0.03 11.11
N GLY A 210 -1.80 -1.26 11.48
CA GLY A 210 -1.05 -2.28 10.74
C GLY A 210 -1.60 -2.51 9.33
N ALA A 211 -2.92 -2.63 9.20
CA ALA A 211 -3.58 -2.80 7.92
C ALA A 211 -3.30 -1.63 6.96
N LEU A 212 -3.43 -0.39 7.45
CA LEU A 212 -3.14 0.81 6.65
C LEU A 212 -1.65 0.92 6.31
N LYS A 213 -0.74 0.50 7.21
CA LYS A 213 0.70 0.43 6.90
C LYS A 213 0.96 -0.46 5.69
N TRP A 214 0.36 -1.64 5.62
CA TRP A 214 0.54 -2.55 4.50
C TRP A 214 0.04 -1.99 3.18
N ILE A 215 -1.10 -1.29 3.17
CA ILE A 215 -1.58 -0.58 1.97
C ILE A 215 -0.56 0.46 1.51
N LEU A 216 -0.04 1.27 2.42
CA LEU A 216 0.92 2.32 2.09
C LEU A 216 2.29 1.76 1.63
N VAL A 217 2.70 0.59 2.12
CA VAL A 217 3.91 -0.10 1.64
C VAL A 217 3.72 -0.65 0.22
N ALA A 218 2.51 -1.01 -0.17
CA ALA A 218 2.20 -1.60 -1.47
C ALA A 218 1.83 -0.58 -2.56
N CYS A 219 1.93 0.73 -2.27
CA CYS A 219 1.50 1.78 -3.21
C CYS A 219 2.52 2.11 -4.33
N PHE A 220 3.69 1.45 -4.32
CA PHE A 220 4.78 1.65 -5.29
C PHE A 220 5.31 0.32 -5.81
#